data_db636b9de22053fa5d74cd0f6b16d625
#
_entry.id   db636b9de22053fa5d74cd0f6b16d625
#
_cell.length_a   1.000
_cell.length_b   1.000
_cell.length_c   1.000
_cell.angle_alpha   90.00
_cell.angle_beta   90.00
_cell.angle_gamma   90.00
#
_symmetry.space_group_name_H-M   'P 1'
#
loop_
_entity.id
_entity.type
_entity.pdbx_description
1 polymer ?
#
loop_
_entity_poly.entity_id
_entity_poly.type
_entity_poly.pdbx_seq_one_letter_code
_entity_poly.pdbx_strand_id
1 'polypeptide(L)'
;MGTAALATLQPATSSPNLAIGVDWGATLAKLAVRTPEGGVEYRLLPTEDGDASRATLAAIGAARVGVTGGGATMLARSLPGRLVQVNEFAAWKAGAAALLAQSRVDPVQRYLLVSVGTGTSILLVDGGVVTRVGGTALGGGTLLGLAAGLLATSDFDEIAALAQRGSRRNIDLLVSDIYPAGGIALAADLTASNFGKYARLLRDGERAERADVAIAIMGLIAENISLVCTALSAATQVQRIAFGGSTLRRNPALAEMLGGFLRGHGRQPVFLPGGEFAGALGALLIGGEAAAS
;
A
#
# COMPACT_ATOMS: atom_id res chain seq x y z
N MET A 1 -25.65 4.59 -5.21
CA MET A 1 -25.71 4.11 -6.61
C MET A 1 -24.59 4.81 -7.36
N GLY A 2 -23.63 4.08 -7.86
CA GLY A 2 -22.48 4.60 -8.60
C GLY A 2 -21.49 3.46 -8.77
N THR A 3 -21.91 2.42 -9.52
CA THR A 3 -21.04 1.38 -10.06
C THR A 3 -19.99 2.06 -10.93
N ALA A 4 -18.73 2.08 -10.45
CA ALA A 4 -17.60 2.40 -11.31
C ALA A 4 -17.57 1.32 -12.40
N ALA A 5 -18.00 1.69 -13.61
CA ALA A 5 -18.00 0.84 -14.77
C ALA A 5 -16.57 0.30 -14.99
N LEU A 6 -16.44 -1.01 -14.96
CA LEU A 6 -15.34 -1.73 -15.58
C LEU A 6 -15.31 -1.28 -17.04
N ALA A 7 -14.37 -0.41 -17.38
CA ALA A 7 -14.17 0.00 -18.76
C ALA A 7 -13.84 -1.24 -19.57
N THR A 8 -14.80 -1.69 -20.36
CA THR A 8 -14.63 -2.78 -21.33
C THR A 8 -13.53 -2.34 -22.29
N LEU A 9 -12.42 -3.08 -22.27
CA LEU A 9 -11.28 -2.84 -23.15
C LEU A 9 -11.74 -2.99 -24.60
N GLN A 10 -11.85 -1.89 -25.33
CA GLN A 10 -11.76 -1.97 -26.78
C GLN A 10 -10.32 -2.38 -27.14
N PRO A 11 -10.11 -3.32 -28.05
CA PRO A 11 -8.77 -3.68 -28.50
C PRO A 11 -8.10 -2.45 -29.09
N ALA A 12 -7.10 -1.93 -28.39
CA ALA A 12 -6.28 -0.85 -28.90
C ALA A 12 -5.55 -1.38 -30.13
N THR A 13 -5.61 -0.61 -31.22
CA THR A 13 -4.79 -0.81 -32.41
C THR A 13 -3.33 -1.03 -31.96
N SER A 14 -2.74 -2.14 -32.36
CA SER A 14 -1.39 -2.56 -31.99
C SER A 14 -0.37 -1.49 -32.40
N SER A 15 0.02 -0.64 -31.45
CA SER A 15 1.17 0.24 -31.63
C SER A 15 2.43 -0.56 -31.35
N PRO A 16 3.38 -0.64 -32.28
CA PRO A 16 4.53 -1.57 -32.17
C PRO A 16 5.53 -1.27 -31.05
N ASN A 17 5.33 -0.19 -30.27
CA ASN A 17 6.25 0.27 -29.23
C ASN A 17 5.61 0.39 -27.83
N LEU A 18 4.48 -0.26 -27.57
CA LEU A 18 3.84 -0.17 -26.26
C LEU A 18 4.66 -0.93 -25.22
N ALA A 19 5.17 -0.21 -24.22
CA ALA A 19 5.87 -0.78 -23.07
C ALA A 19 4.93 -0.82 -21.86
N ILE A 20 4.98 -1.91 -21.09
CA ILE A 20 4.15 -2.09 -19.89
C ILE A 20 5.01 -2.54 -18.72
N GLY A 21 4.73 -1.99 -17.54
CA GLY A 21 5.18 -2.51 -16.27
C GLY A 21 4.03 -3.15 -15.51
N VAL A 22 4.26 -4.32 -14.95
CA VAL A 22 3.28 -5.07 -14.17
C VAL A 22 3.85 -5.41 -12.81
N ASP A 23 3.15 -5.01 -11.75
CA ASP A 23 3.35 -5.53 -10.40
C ASP A 23 2.21 -6.51 -10.08
N TRP A 24 2.52 -7.82 -10.17
CA TRP A 24 1.55 -8.88 -9.93
C TRP A 24 1.55 -9.26 -8.45
N GLY A 25 0.69 -8.61 -7.67
CA GLY A 25 0.49 -8.93 -6.26
C GLY A 25 -0.50 -10.08 -6.03
N ALA A 26 -0.66 -10.47 -4.76
CA ALA A 26 -1.56 -11.56 -4.36
C ALA A 26 -3.05 -11.26 -4.63
N THR A 27 -3.47 -10.00 -4.48
CA THR A 27 -4.89 -9.59 -4.59
C THR A 27 -5.15 -8.73 -5.82
N LEU A 28 -4.18 -7.89 -6.21
CA LEU A 28 -4.30 -6.94 -7.31
C LEU A 28 -3.04 -6.95 -8.16
N ALA A 29 -3.20 -7.00 -9.49
CA ALA A 29 -2.17 -6.64 -10.43
C ALA A 29 -2.29 -5.14 -10.74
N LYS A 30 -1.17 -4.43 -10.68
CA LYS A 30 -1.04 -3.01 -11.01
C LYS A 30 -0.29 -2.91 -12.31
N LEU A 31 -0.78 -2.08 -13.22
CA LEU A 31 -0.19 -1.86 -14.53
C LEU A 31 0.21 -0.39 -14.69
N ALA A 32 1.38 -0.17 -15.25
CA ALA A 32 1.85 1.10 -15.76
C ALA A 32 2.08 0.94 -17.27
N VAL A 33 1.33 1.65 -18.07
CA VAL A 33 1.33 1.52 -19.54
C VAL A 33 1.87 2.80 -20.14
N ARG A 34 2.94 2.73 -20.92
CA ARG A 34 3.49 3.88 -21.66
C ARG A 34 2.50 4.28 -22.77
N THR A 35 2.09 5.55 -22.78
CA THR A 35 1.24 6.06 -23.87
C THR A 35 2.10 6.52 -25.06
N PRO A 36 1.53 6.58 -26.26
CA PRO A 36 2.23 7.07 -27.46
C PRO A 36 2.82 8.48 -27.30
N GLU A 37 2.16 9.31 -26.48
CA GLU A 37 2.55 10.70 -26.18
C GLU A 37 3.65 10.78 -25.12
N GLY A 38 4.15 9.64 -24.63
CA GLY A 38 5.21 9.57 -23.62
C GLY A 38 4.75 9.64 -22.15
N GLY A 39 3.43 9.72 -21.92
CA GLY A 39 2.82 9.63 -20.60
C GLY A 39 2.79 8.21 -20.04
N VAL A 40 2.25 8.06 -18.84
CA VAL A 40 1.98 6.75 -18.22
C VAL A 40 0.54 6.69 -17.75
N GLU A 41 -0.20 5.70 -18.25
CA GLU A 41 -1.51 5.34 -17.72
C GLU A 41 -1.39 4.23 -16.69
N TYR A 42 -2.22 4.31 -15.65
CA TYR A 42 -2.25 3.31 -14.59
C TYR A 42 -3.57 2.55 -14.59
N ARG A 43 -3.48 1.21 -14.40
CA ARG A 43 -4.65 0.32 -14.33
C ARG A 43 -4.51 -0.68 -13.20
N LEU A 44 -5.65 -1.10 -12.65
CA LEU A 44 -5.76 -2.15 -11.64
C LEU A 44 -6.56 -3.31 -12.21
N LEU A 45 -6.08 -4.54 -11.98
CA LEU A 45 -6.78 -5.77 -12.32
C LEU A 45 -6.86 -6.66 -11.09
N PRO A 46 -8.03 -7.24 -10.75
CA PRO A 46 -8.13 -8.28 -9.75
C PRO A 46 -7.29 -9.50 -10.15
N THR A 47 -6.60 -10.14 -9.21
CA THR A 47 -5.82 -11.37 -9.49
C THR A 47 -6.57 -12.65 -9.13
N GLU A 48 -7.75 -12.55 -8.53
CA GLU A 48 -8.61 -13.69 -8.18
C GLU A 48 -9.05 -14.48 -9.42
N ASP A 49 -9.34 -13.80 -10.54
CA ASP A 49 -9.50 -14.41 -11.86
C ASP A 49 -8.19 -14.26 -12.66
N GLY A 50 -7.24 -15.13 -12.35
CA GLY A 50 -5.93 -15.12 -13.00
C GLY A 50 -5.98 -15.32 -14.52
N ASP A 51 -6.99 -16.01 -15.06
CA ASP A 51 -7.15 -16.24 -16.49
C ASP A 51 -7.65 -14.99 -17.22
N ALA A 52 -8.68 -14.31 -16.68
CA ALA A 52 -9.16 -13.05 -17.25
C ALA A 52 -8.07 -11.95 -17.20
N SER A 53 -7.33 -11.87 -16.11
CA SER A 53 -6.24 -10.90 -15.98
C SER A 53 -5.09 -11.18 -16.95
N ARG A 54 -4.73 -12.44 -17.17
CA ARG A 54 -3.75 -12.85 -18.19
C ARG A 54 -4.24 -12.57 -19.61
N ALA A 55 -5.50 -12.87 -19.91
CA ALA A 55 -6.12 -12.56 -21.20
C ALA A 55 -6.10 -11.05 -21.47
N THR A 56 -6.39 -10.24 -20.45
CA THR A 56 -6.31 -8.78 -20.56
C THR A 56 -4.89 -8.30 -20.87
N LEU A 57 -3.87 -8.84 -20.20
CA LEU A 57 -2.46 -8.51 -20.48
C LEU A 57 -2.04 -8.95 -21.89
N ALA A 58 -2.48 -10.12 -22.32
CA ALA A 58 -2.22 -10.61 -23.69
C ALA A 58 -2.89 -9.71 -24.76
N ALA A 59 -4.09 -9.23 -24.49
CA ALA A 59 -4.85 -8.38 -25.40
C ALA A 59 -4.27 -6.95 -25.56
N ILE A 60 -3.49 -6.47 -24.57
CA ILE A 60 -2.86 -5.14 -24.66
C ILE A 60 -1.79 -5.08 -25.78
N GLY A 61 -1.30 -6.22 -26.28
CA GLY A 61 -0.43 -6.28 -27.47
C GLY A 61 0.93 -5.63 -27.28
N ALA A 62 1.43 -5.53 -26.03
CA ALA A 62 2.69 -4.85 -25.73
C ALA A 62 3.89 -5.54 -26.38
N ALA A 63 4.79 -4.74 -26.94
CA ALA A 63 6.06 -5.23 -27.48
C ALA A 63 7.01 -5.70 -26.36
N ARG A 64 6.93 -5.07 -25.18
CA ARG A 64 7.77 -5.37 -24.00
C ARG A 64 6.98 -5.25 -22.71
N VAL A 65 7.20 -6.18 -21.79
CA VAL A 65 6.55 -6.18 -20.48
C VAL A 65 7.59 -6.40 -19.39
N GLY A 66 7.83 -5.38 -18.58
CA GLY A 66 8.54 -5.53 -17.31
C GLY A 66 7.59 -6.11 -16.27
N VAL A 67 7.97 -7.18 -15.57
CA VAL A 67 7.10 -7.80 -14.58
C VAL A 67 7.82 -7.98 -13.24
N THR A 68 7.09 -7.66 -12.15
CA THR A 68 7.55 -7.79 -10.77
C THR A 68 6.43 -8.30 -9.87
N GLY A 69 6.72 -8.49 -8.59
CA GLY A 69 5.77 -8.98 -7.59
C GLY A 69 5.74 -10.50 -7.46
N GLY A 70 5.05 -11.00 -6.44
CA GLY A 70 5.03 -12.43 -6.08
C GLY A 70 4.53 -13.37 -7.17
N GLY A 71 3.64 -12.92 -8.04
CA GLY A 71 3.11 -13.70 -9.17
C GLY A 71 3.90 -13.58 -10.49
N ALA A 72 4.99 -12.82 -10.51
CA ALA A 72 5.79 -12.56 -11.71
C ALA A 72 6.26 -13.83 -12.44
N THR A 73 6.72 -14.84 -11.69
CA THR A 73 7.19 -16.11 -12.24
C THR A 73 6.07 -16.90 -12.93
N MET A 74 4.86 -16.87 -12.36
CA MET A 74 3.70 -17.54 -12.97
C MET A 74 3.30 -16.85 -14.27
N LEU A 75 3.28 -15.52 -14.26
CA LEU A 75 2.97 -14.72 -15.45
C LEU A 75 4.00 -14.93 -16.55
N ALA A 76 5.30 -15.01 -16.21
CA ALA A 76 6.39 -15.23 -17.17
C ALA A 76 6.25 -16.57 -17.92
N ARG A 77 5.70 -17.60 -17.29
CA ARG A 77 5.41 -18.91 -17.93
C ARG A 77 4.24 -18.82 -18.92
N SER A 78 3.30 -17.90 -18.71
CA SER A 78 2.10 -17.76 -19.54
C SER A 78 2.32 -16.91 -20.78
N LEU A 79 3.35 -16.05 -20.81
CA LEU A 79 3.66 -15.11 -21.90
C LEU A 79 5.14 -15.18 -22.30
N PRO A 80 5.63 -16.31 -22.83
CA PRO A 80 7.06 -16.49 -23.13
C PRO A 80 7.56 -15.50 -24.20
N GLY A 81 8.79 -15.01 -24.03
CA GLY A 81 9.53 -14.21 -25.01
C GLY A 81 9.24 -12.71 -25.01
N ARG A 82 8.26 -12.22 -24.22
CA ARG A 82 7.91 -10.79 -24.13
C ARG A 82 8.13 -10.18 -22.74
N LEU A 83 8.46 -11.01 -21.74
CA LEU A 83 8.53 -10.59 -20.35
C LEU A 83 9.99 -10.47 -19.88
N VAL A 84 10.27 -9.34 -19.23
CA VAL A 84 11.50 -9.10 -18.48
C VAL A 84 11.14 -9.11 -16.99
N GLN A 85 11.63 -10.12 -16.27
CA GLN A 85 11.41 -10.20 -14.83
C GLN A 85 12.33 -9.22 -14.12
N VAL A 86 11.72 -8.32 -13.31
CA VAL A 86 12.40 -7.28 -12.56
C VAL A 86 12.35 -7.62 -11.08
N ASN A 87 13.49 -7.47 -10.39
CA ASN A 87 13.52 -7.63 -8.94
C ASN A 87 12.54 -6.66 -8.27
N GLU A 88 11.72 -7.15 -7.36
CA GLU A 88 10.63 -6.39 -6.73
C GLU A 88 11.16 -5.13 -6.01
N PHE A 89 12.26 -5.25 -5.26
CA PHE A 89 12.79 -4.12 -4.51
C PHE A 89 13.41 -3.06 -5.43
N ALA A 90 14.06 -3.50 -6.51
CA ALA A 90 14.59 -2.60 -7.54
C ALA A 90 13.44 -1.86 -8.26
N ALA A 91 12.35 -2.55 -8.60
CA ALA A 91 11.16 -1.95 -9.18
C ALA A 91 10.54 -0.93 -8.23
N TRP A 92 10.31 -1.30 -6.98
CA TRP A 92 9.77 -0.37 -5.98
C TRP A 92 10.63 0.87 -5.80
N LYS A 93 11.97 0.72 -5.73
CA LYS A 93 12.90 1.86 -5.64
C LYS A 93 12.78 2.78 -6.86
N ALA A 94 12.83 2.23 -8.06
CA ALA A 94 12.80 3.02 -9.29
C ALA A 94 11.46 3.78 -9.45
N GLY A 95 10.34 3.10 -9.22
CA GLY A 95 9.03 3.72 -9.30
C GLY A 95 8.79 4.76 -8.20
N ALA A 96 9.18 4.49 -6.97
CA ALA A 96 9.09 5.46 -5.89
C ALA A 96 9.94 6.70 -6.14
N ALA A 97 11.16 6.55 -6.68
CA ALA A 97 12.00 7.67 -7.05
C ALA A 97 11.35 8.54 -8.14
N ALA A 98 10.73 7.93 -9.15
CA ALA A 98 10.00 8.66 -10.19
C ALA A 98 8.79 9.41 -9.63
N LEU A 99 8.00 8.81 -8.73
CA LEU A 99 6.86 9.45 -8.08
C LEU A 99 7.29 10.58 -7.14
N LEU A 100 8.39 10.41 -6.39
CA LEU A 100 8.95 11.46 -5.54
C LEU A 100 9.42 12.67 -6.37
N ALA A 101 10.08 12.44 -7.50
CA ALA A 101 10.53 13.51 -8.40
C ALA A 101 9.34 14.34 -8.94
N GLN A 102 8.18 13.73 -9.16
CA GLN A 102 6.96 14.42 -9.58
C GLN A 102 6.30 15.22 -8.44
N SER A 103 6.55 14.85 -7.18
CA SER A 103 5.83 15.38 -6.01
C SER A 103 6.41 16.67 -5.44
N ARG A 104 7.44 17.27 -6.05
CA ARG A 104 8.18 18.44 -5.53
C ARG A 104 8.72 18.24 -4.10
N VAL A 105 8.90 17.01 -3.68
CA VAL A 105 9.55 16.68 -2.41
C VAL A 105 11.05 16.77 -2.62
N ASP A 106 11.75 17.46 -1.73
CA ASP A 106 13.20 17.57 -1.82
C ASP A 106 13.87 16.20 -1.98
N PRO A 107 14.74 16.02 -2.96
CA PRO A 107 15.38 14.74 -3.20
C PRO A 107 16.22 14.36 -1.97
N VAL A 108 16.00 13.16 -1.46
CA VAL A 108 16.84 12.56 -0.40
C VAL A 108 17.40 11.28 -0.93
N GLN A 109 18.70 11.11 -0.77
CA GLN A 109 19.38 9.90 -1.23
C GLN A 109 19.14 8.70 -0.28
N ARG A 110 18.76 8.96 0.98
CA ARG A 110 18.64 7.94 2.00
C ARG A 110 17.32 8.07 2.76
N TYR A 111 16.46 7.03 2.66
CA TYR A 111 15.13 7.02 3.28
C TYR A 111 14.61 5.58 3.43
N LEU A 112 13.60 5.39 4.29
CA LEU A 112 12.81 4.16 4.27
C LEU A 112 11.72 4.26 3.22
N LEU A 113 11.57 3.22 2.42
CA LEU A 113 10.46 3.02 1.47
C LEU A 113 9.57 1.91 1.98
N VAL A 114 8.33 2.24 2.26
CA VAL A 114 7.34 1.34 2.87
C VAL A 114 6.24 1.03 1.88
N SER A 115 6.10 -0.24 1.56
CA SER A 115 5.00 -0.76 0.73
C SER A 115 3.94 -1.39 1.63
N VAL A 116 2.76 -0.76 1.72
CA VAL A 116 1.60 -1.28 2.46
C VAL A 116 0.64 -1.93 1.46
N GLY A 117 0.86 -3.22 1.22
CA GLY A 117 0.03 -4.09 0.39
C GLY A 117 -0.79 -5.06 1.24
N THR A 118 -0.87 -6.33 0.86
CA THR A 118 -1.49 -7.41 1.67
C THR A 118 -0.86 -7.49 3.06
N GLY A 119 0.47 -7.43 3.13
CA GLY A 119 1.27 -7.12 4.32
C GLY A 119 2.08 -5.85 4.08
N THR A 120 3.12 -5.63 4.89
CA THR A 120 3.98 -4.44 4.80
C THR A 120 5.44 -4.84 4.66
N SER A 121 6.10 -4.33 3.63
CA SER A 121 7.55 -4.42 3.43
C SER A 121 8.22 -3.07 3.67
N ILE A 122 9.36 -3.08 4.35
CA ILE A 122 10.14 -1.88 4.65
C ILE A 122 11.54 -2.04 4.06
N LEU A 123 11.87 -1.14 3.14
CA LEU A 123 13.12 -1.11 2.42
C LEU A 123 13.93 0.11 2.86
N LEU A 124 15.23 -0.05 3.01
CA LEU A 124 16.17 1.07 3.07
C LEU A 124 16.64 1.36 1.64
N VAL A 125 16.41 2.57 1.19
CA VAL A 125 17.02 3.13 0.00
C VAL A 125 18.21 3.97 0.45
N ASP A 126 19.40 3.67 -0.09
CA ASP A 126 20.64 4.39 0.20
C ASP A 126 21.37 4.62 -1.12
N GLY A 127 21.19 5.81 -1.71
CA GLY A 127 21.67 6.14 -3.05
C GLY A 127 21.18 5.13 -4.11
N GLY A 128 22.10 4.42 -4.74
CA GLY A 128 21.80 3.41 -5.76
C GLY A 128 21.29 2.07 -5.21
N VAL A 129 21.50 1.80 -3.92
CA VAL A 129 21.23 0.48 -3.29
C VAL A 129 19.84 0.46 -2.65
N VAL A 130 19.17 -0.69 -2.72
CA VAL A 130 17.93 -0.96 -1.99
C VAL A 130 18.05 -2.28 -1.25
N THR A 131 17.73 -2.27 0.04
CA THR A 131 17.81 -3.45 0.91
C THR A 131 16.54 -3.58 1.74
N ARG A 132 15.98 -4.77 1.82
CA ARG A 132 14.87 -5.02 2.74
C ARG A 132 15.40 -5.08 4.17
N VAL A 133 14.94 -4.15 5.01
CA VAL A 133 15.38 -4.03 6.42
C VAL A 133 14.34 -4.52 7.41
N GLY A 134 13.10 -4.75 6.97
CA GLY A 134 12.05 -5.27 7.82
C GLY A 134 10.70 -5.37 7.14
N GLY A 135 9.67 -5.50 7.95
CA GLY A 135 8.28 -5.58 7.55
C GLY A 135 7.40 -6.16 8.64
N THR A 136 6.12 -6.23 8.37
CA THR A 136 5.13 -6.87 9.25
C THR A 136 4.07 -7.57 8.41
N ALA A 137 3.43 -8.60 8.95
CA ALA A 137 2.29 -9.25 8.34
C ALA A 137 1.01 -8.38 8.36
N LEU A 138 1.03 -7.25 9.08
CA LEU A 138 -0.09 -6.31 9.10
C LEU A 138 -0.14 -5.49 7.81
N GLY A 139 -1.33 -5.41 7.23
CA GLY A 139 -1.59 -4.66 6.01
C GLY A 139 -3.03 -4.85 5.54
N GLY A 140 -3.27 -4.73 4.25
CA GLY A 140 -4.60 -4.87 3.65
C GLY A 140 -5.24 -6.24 3.85
N GLY A 141 -4.45 -7.31 3.87
CA GLY A 141 -4.96 -8.64 4.18
C GLY A 141 -5.52 -8.74 5.60
N THR A 142 -4.81 -8.17 6.58
CA THR A 142 -5.27 -8.09 7.97
C THR A 142 -6.53 -7.22 8.09
N LEU A 143 -6.53 -6.07 7.40
CA LEU A 143 -7.68 -5.16 7.38
C LEU A 143 -8.93 -5.87 6.88
N LEU A 144 -8.86 -6.51 5.72
CA LEU A 144 -10.00 -7.22 5.13
C LEU A 144 -10.43 -8.42 5.98
N GLY A 145 -9.49 -9.21 6.51
CA GLY A 145 -9.79 -10.36 7.36
C GLY A 145 -10.48 -9.98 8.66
N LEU A 146 -10.00 -8.94 9.35
CA LEU A 146 -10.65 -8.44 10.57
C LEU A 146 -12.01 -7.80 10.27
N ALA A 147 -12.13 -7.04 9.19
CA ALA A 147 -13.40 -6.45 8.80
C ALA A 147 -14.43 -7.51 8.40
N ALA A 148 -14.04 -8.57 7.70
CA ALA A 148 -14.94 -9.69 7.40
C ALA A 148 -15.50 -10.33 8.67
N GLY A 149 -14.65 -10.54 9.68
CA GLY A 149 -15.07 -11.15 10.95
C GLY A 149 -15.86 -10.21 11.87
N LEU A 150 -15.49 -8.93 11.95
CA LEU A 150 -16.04 -7.98 12.92
C LEU A 150 -17.15 -7.09 12.34
N LEU A 151 -17.14 -6.83 11.04
CA LEU A 151 -18.05 -5.92 10.35
C LEU A 151 -18.94 -6.62 9.33
N ALA A 152 -18.76 -7.94 9.11
CA ALA A 152 -19.42 -8.72 8.07
C ALA A 152 -19.30 -8.10 6.66
N THR A 153 -18.15 -7.48 6.35
CA THR A 153 -17.83 -6.94 5.03
C THR A 153 -16.36 -7.13 4.69
N SER A 154 -16.08 -7.40 3.42
CA SER A 154 -14.73 -7.38 2.83
C SER A 154 -14.59 -6.33 1.74
N ASP A 155 -15.56 -5.43 1.60
CA ASP A 155 -15.49 -4.30 0.67
C ASP A 155 -14.55 -3.23 1.24
N PHE A 156 -13.41 -3.06 0.56
CA PHE A 156 -12.36 -2.13 0.99
C PHE A 156 -12.85 -0.67 1.04
N ASP A 157 -13.62 -0.25 0.04
CA ASP A 157 -14.09 1.15 -0.06
C ASP A 157 -15.18 1.40 1.03
N GLU A 158 -16.03 0.41 1.35
CA GLU A 158 -16.96 0.48 2.48
C GLU A 158 -16.21 0.63 3.81
N ILE A 159 -15.20 -0.20 4.05
CA ILE A 159 -14.41 -0.17 5.30
C ILE A 159 -13.69 1.18 5.45
N ALA A 160 -13.09 1.69 4.38
CA ALA A 160 -12.43 2.99 4.40
C ALA A 160 -13.39 4.14 4.67
N ALA A 161 -14.60 4.10 4.08
CA ALA A 161 -15.65 5.09 4.33
C ALA A 161 -16.22 5.03 5.76
N LEU A 162 -16.36 3.85 6.34
CA LEU A 162 -16.75 3.67 7.73
C LEU A 162 -15.69 4.28 8.66
N ALA A 163 -14.41 3.97 8.44
CA ALA A 163 -13.32 4.42 9.31
C ALA A 163 -13.23 5.96 9.40
N GLN A 164 -13.57 6.68 8.34
CA GLN A 164 -13.57 8.15 8.34
C GLN A 164 -14.57 8.79 9.30
N ARG A 165 -15.59 8.05 9.75
CA ARG A 165 -16.68 8.56 10.59
C ARG A 165 -16.61 8.04 12.03
N GLY A 166 -15.72 7.08 12.30
CA GLY A 166 -15.61 6.40 13.57
C GLY A 166 -14.69 7.11 14.57
N SER A 167 -14.81 6.70 15.82
CA SER A 167 -13.93 7.09 16.90
C SER A 167 -13.35 5.84 17.57
N ARG A 168 -12.04 5.63 17.45
CA ARG A 168 -11.37 4.50 18.10
C ARG A 168 -11.40 4.57 19.63
N ARG A 169 -11.65 5.76 20.23
CA ARG A 169 -11.80 5.93 21.68
C ARG A 169 -12.93 5.08 22.28
N ASN A 170 -13.89 4.69 21.48
CA ASN A 170 -15.00 3.82 21.89
C ASN A 170 -14.63 2.33 21.93
N ILE A 171 -13.56 1.94 21.23
CA ILE A 171 -13.14 0.55 21.06
C ILE A 171 -11.79 0.29 21.75
N ASP A 172 -10.82 1.20 21.58
CA ASP A 172 -9.49 1.08 22.15
C ASP A 172 -9.48 1.56 23.61
N LEU A 173 -8.63 0.93 24.43
CA LEU A 173 -8.32 1.38 25.77
C LEU A 173 -7.16 2.37 25.68
N LEU A 174 -7.36 3.57 26.19
CA LEU A 174 -6.35 4.64 26.17
C LEU A 174 -5.64 4.75 27.52
N VAL A 175 -4.50 5.40 27.53
CA VAL A 175 -3.76 5.70 28.78
C VAL A 175 -4.64 6.49 29.75
N SER A 176 -5.42 7.46 29.26
CA SER A 176 -6.39 8.24 30.06
C SER A 176 -7.53 7.42 30.68
N ASP A 177 -7.82 6.24 30.15
CA ASP A 177 -8.84 5.34 30.73
C ASP A 177 -8.32 4.58 31.94
N ILE A 178 -6.99 4.49 32.10
CA ILE A 178 -6.33 3.72 33.15
C ILE A 178 -5.75 4.64 34.23
N TYR A 179 -5.16 5.76 33.81
CA TYR A 179 -4.44 6.67 34.70
C TYR A 179 -5.12 8.03 34.75
N PRO A 180 -5.35 8.61 35.94
CA PRO A 180 -5.82 9.98 36.05
C PRO A 180 -4.80 10.96 35.47
N ALA A 181 -5.27 12.16 35.11
CA ALA A 181 -4.42 13.19 34.53
C ALA A 181 -3.19 13.47 35.41
N GLY A 182 -2.00 13.36 34.82
CA GLY A 182 -0.72 13.54 35.52
C GLY A 182 -0.21 12.33 36.29
N GLY A 183 -0.91 11.19 36.28
CA GLY A 183 -0.52 9.97 37.00
C GLY A 183 0.64 9.19 36.37
N ILE A 184 0.96 9.50 35.10
CA ILE A 184 2.06 8.85 34.37
C ILE A 184 2.62 9.81 33.32
N ALA A 185 3.92 9.71 33.03
CA ALA A 185 4.61 10.52 32.01
C ALA A 185 4.37 9.97 30.56
N LEU A 186 3.11 9.69 30.23
CA LEU A 186 2.67 9.30 28.87
C LEU A 186 1.53 10.23 28.43
N ALA A 187 1.41 10.44 27.12
CA ALA A 187 0.30 11.20 26.57
C ALA A 187 -1.02 10.47 26.82
N ALA A 188 -2.03 11.20 27.25
CA ALA A 188 -3.34 10.68 27.67
C ALA A 188 -4.09 9.95 26.55
N ASP A 189 -3.84 10.32 25.31
CA ASP A 189 -4.45 9.78 24.09
C ASP A 189 -3.67 8.62 23.44
N LEU A 190 -2.57 8.20 24.06
CA LEU A 190 -1.88 6.99 23.63
C LEU A 190 -2.77 5.75 23.86
N THR A 191 -2.68 4.82 22.93
CA THR A 191 -3.36 3.52 23.03
C THR A 191 -2.61 2.64 24.01
N ALA A 192 -3.28 2.27 25.11
CA ALA A 192 -2.79 1.27 26.03
C ALA A 192 -3.07 -0.16 25.53
N SER A 193 -4.22 -0.35 24.88
CA SER A 193 -4.59 -1.62 24.25
C SER A 193 -5.55 -1.40 23.07
N ASN A 194 -5.13 -1.83 21.89
CA ASN A 194 -6.06 -1.90 20.75
C ASN A 194 -7.19 -2.87 21.07
N PHE A 195 -8.43 -2.49 20.75
CA PHE A 195 -9.64 -3.27 21.07
C PHE A 195 -9.84 -3.54 22.57
N GLY A 196 -9.16 -2.83 23.46
CA GLY A 196 -9.21 -3.12 24.90
C GLY A 196 -10.59 -2.94 25.55
N LYS A 197 -11.48 -2.15 24.97
CA LYS A 197 -12.86 -1.99 25.44
C LYS A 197 -13.85 -2.93 24.74
N TYR A 198 -13.50 -3.47 23.57
CA TYR A 198 -14.42 -4.19 22.71
C TYR A 198 -15.03 -5.45 23.37
N ALA A 199 -14.18 -6.25 24.04
CA ALA A 199 -14.62 -7.45 24.74
C ALA A 199 -15.61 -7.15 25.88
N ARG A 200 -15.44 -5.99 26.54
CA ARG A 200 -16.34 -5.54 27.59
C ARG A 200 -17.70 -5.12 27.02
N LEU A 201 -17.72 -4.33 25.95
CA LEU A 201 -18.95 -3.92 25.25
C LEU A 201 -19.79 -5.14 24.88
N LEU A 202 -19.18 -6.17 24.28
CA LEU A 202 -19.89 -7.40 23.90
C LEU A 202 -20.45 -8.16 25.10
N ARG A 203 -19.69 -8.24 26.21
CA ARG A 203 -20.13 -8.92 27.44
C ARG A 203 -21.29 -8.21 28.11
N ASP A 204 -21.30 -6.88 28.05
CA ASP A 204 -22.36 -6.04 28.64
C ASP A 204 -23.60 -5.97 27.71
N GLY A 205 -23.60 -6.69 26.58
CA GLY A 205 -24.69 -6.74 25.60
C GLY A 205 -24.79 -5.50 24.72
N GLU A 206 -23.79 -4.62 24.78
CA GLU A 206 -23.70 -3.43 23.96
C GLU A 206 -23.20 -3.76 22.56
N ARG A 207 -23.67 -3.00 21.57
CA ARG A 207 -23.18 -3.09 20.18
C ARG A 207 -22.23 -1.93 19.90
N ALA A 208 -21.02 -2.28 19.46
CA ALA A 208 -20.10 -1.28 18.95
C ALA A 208 -20.58 -0.77 17.58
N GLU A 209 -20.47 0.53 17.36
CA GLU A 209 -20.76 1.13 16.07
C GLU A 209 -19.77 0.61 15.01
N ARG A 210 -20.27 0.24 13.82
CA ARG A 210 -19.44 -0.30 12.74
C ARG A 210 -18.29 0.65 12.35
N ALA A 211 -18.55 1.95 12.39
CA ALA A 211 -17.57 2.99 12.10
C ALA A 211 -16.41 2.98 13.11
N ASP A 212 -16.72 2.83 14.41
CA ASP A 212 -15.75 2.80 15.49
C ASP A 212 -14.86 1.54 15.40
N VAL A 213 -15.45 0.39 15.08
CA VAL A 213 -14.69 -0.85 14.83
C VAL A 213 -13.79 -0.70 13.61
N ALA A 214 -14.28 -0.10 12.52
CA ALA A 214 -13.49 0.12 11.31
C ALA A 214 -12.25 0.99 11.57
N ILE A 215 -12.40 2.12 12.28
CA ILE A 215 -11.26 2.99 12.61
C ILE A 215 -10.32 2.35 13.63
N ALA A 216 -10.82 1.50 14.54
CA ALA A 216 -9.98 0.75 15.47
C ALA A 216 -9.11 -0.31 14.75
N ILE A 217 -9.65 -1.00 13.73
CA ILE A 217 -8.86 -1.88 12.84
C ILE A 217 -7.76 -1.08 12.14
N MET A 218 -8.06 0.10 11.60
CA MET A 218 -7.07 0.98 10.98
C MET A 218 -6.00 1.39 12.00
N GLY A 219 -6.42 1.71 13.24
CA GLY A 219 -5.53 2.09 14.35
C GLY A 219 -4.53 0.99 14.71
N LEU A 220 -5.02 -0.23 14.89
CA LEU A 220 -4.18 -1.40 15.13
C LEU A 220 -3.07 -1.54 14.07
N ILE A 221 -3.45 -1.42 12.79
CA ILE A 221 -2.52 -1.56 11.67
C ILE A 221 -1.54 -0.38 11.63
N ALA A 222 -2.05 0.85 11.73
CA ALA A 222 -1.24 2.06 11.64
C ALA A 222 -0.21 2.16 12.77
N GLU A 223 -0.61 1.91 14.02
CA GLU A 223 0.29 1.95 15.16
C GLU A 223 1.44 0.96 15.03
N ASN A 224 1.13 -0.29 14.70
CA ASN A 224 2.15 -1.33 14.60
C ASN A 224 3.12 -1.09 13.42
N ILE A 225 2.61 -0.66 12.26
CA ILE A 225 3.48 -0.26 11.15
C ILE A 225 4.36 0.92 11.56
N SER A 226 3.79 1.93 12.24
CA SER A 226 4.52 3.11 12.68
C SER A 226 5.60 2.80 13.71
N LEU A 227 5.34 1.90 14.65
CA LEU A 227 6.32 1.45 15.64
C LEU A 227 7.51 0.74 14.98
N VAL A 228 7.23 -0.19 14.04
CA VAL A 228 8.29 -0.88 13.28
C VAL A 228 9.08 0.12 12.43
N CYS A 229 8.41 1.04 11.74
CA CYS A 229 9.06 2.08 10.95
C CYS A 229 9.92 2.99 11.81
N THR A 230 9.46 3.39 13.00
CA THR A 230 10.19 4.23 13.93
C THR A 230 11.47 3.53 14.44
N ALA A 231 11.37 2.26 14.83
CA ALA A 231 12.51 1.46 15.27
C ALA A 231 13.56 1.29 14.16
N LEU A 232 13.13 0.94 12.94
CA LEU A 232 14.02 0.79 11.78
C LEU A 232 14.62 2.13 11.34
N SER A 233 13.85 3.21 11.39
CA SER A 233 14.31 4.57 11.12
C SER A 233 15.42 4.98 12.10
N ALA A 234 15.29 4.66 13.39
CA ALA A 234 16.33 4.90 14.37
C ALA A 234 17.59 4.03 14.10
N ALA A 235 17.41 2.74 13.86
CA ALA A 235 18.50 1.81 13.57
C ALA A 235 19.28 2.16 12.28
N THR A 236 18.60 2.68 11.28
CA THR A 236 19.21 3.08 10.01
C THR A 236 19.59 4.57 9.95
N GLN A 237 19.32 5.33 10.99
CA GLN A 237 19.60 6.77 11.08
C GLN A 237 18.97 7.60 9.96
N VAL A 238 17.79 7.23 9.50
CA VAL A 238 16.99 7.99 8.53
C VAL A 238 15.76 8.57 9.19
N GLN A 239 15.32 9.75 8.75
CA GLN A 239 14.09 10.38 9.28
C GLN A 239 12.94 10.31 8.29
N ARG A 240 13.24 10.35 6.98
CA ARG A 240 12.23 10.31 5.94
C ARG A 240 11.74 8.89 5.70
N ILE A 241 10.42 8.75 5.66
CA ILE A 241 9.73 7.48 5.42
C ILE A 241 8.70 7.70 4.32
N ALA A 242 8.96 7.15 3.14
CA ALA A 242 8.07 7.24 1.99
C ALA A 242 7.12 6.03 1.96
N PHE A 243 5.83 6.30 1.83
CA PHE A 243 4.78 5.29 1.84
C PHE A 243 4.11 5.16 0.48
N GLY A 244 3.92 3.92 0.03
CA GLY A 244 3.09 3.53 -1.08
C GLY A 244 2.37 2.22 -0.81
N GLY A 245 1.67 1.72 -1.80
CA GLY A 245 0.95 0.44 -1.72
C GLY A 245 -0.56 0.56 -1.78
N SER A 246 -1.21 -0.52 -2.18
CA SER A 246 -2.65 -0.54 -2.48
C SER A 246 -3.56 -0.32 -1.29
N THR A 247 -3.09 -0.61 -0.06
CA THR A 247 -3.87 -0.41 1.16
C THR A 247 -4.02 1.07 1.54
N LEU A 248 -3.17 1.94 1.00
CA LEU A 248 -3.27 3.39 1.17
C LEU A 248 -4.18 4.05 0.13
N ARG A 249 -4.50 3.35 -0.95
CA ARG A 249 -5.37 3.88 -2.01
C ARG A 249 -6.77 4.16 -1.47
N ARG A 250 -7.27 5.38 -1.67
CA ARG A 250 -8.58 5.84 -1.17
C ARG A 250 -8.81 5.58 0.33
N ASN A 251 -7.73 5.50 1.11
CA ASN A 251 -7.78 5.26 2.54
C ASN A 251 -7.13 6.40 3.33
N PRO A 252 -7.74 7.59 3.35
CA PRO A 252 -7.19 8.75 4.05
C PRO A 252 -7.07 8.52 5.56
N ALA A 253 -7.99 7.77 6.18
CA ALA A 253 -7.95 7.47 7.60
C ALA A 253 -6.65 6.75 7.98
N LEU A 254 -6.26 5.70 7.24
CA LEU A 254 -5.01 4.98 7.49
C LEU A 254 -3.79 5.86 7.25
N ALA A 255 -3.79 6.66 6.18
CA ALA A 255 -2.68 7.56 5.85
C ALA A 255 -2.51 8.65 6.93
N GLU A 256 -3.60 9.23 7.42
CA GLU A 256 -3.60 10.24 8.48
C GLU A 256 -3.06 9.67 9.79
N MET A 257 -3.51 8.47 10.19
CA MET A 257 -3.05 7.81 11.41
C MET A 257 -1.56 7.45 11.34
N LEU A 258 -1.09 6.84 10.24
CA LEU A 258 0.33 6.58 10.01
C LEU A 258 1.15 7.87 10.09
N GLY A 259 0.68 8.92 9.41
CA GLY A 259 1.33 10.22 9.43
C GLY A 259 1.37 10.85 10.83
N GLY A 260 0.29 10.77 11.57
CA GLY A 260 0.18 11.28 12.94
C GLY A 260 1.15 10.58 13.90
N PHE A 261 1.12 9.26 13.94
CA PHE A 261 2.01 8.47 14.81
C PHE A 261 3.48 8.73 14.49
N LEU A 262 3.87 8.74 13.21
CA LEU A 262 5.25 8.96 12.83
C LEU A 262 5.74 10.37 13.14
N ARG A 263 4.94 11.40 12.88
CA ARG A 263 5.27 12.79 13.27
C ARG A 263 5.41 12.93 14.78
N GLY A 264 4.53 12.28 15.56
CA GLY A 264 4.64 12.22 17.01
C GLY A 264 5.97 11.62 17.50
N HIS A 265 6.60 10.75 16.71
CA HIS A 265 7.93 10.18 16.98
C HIS A 265 9.07 10.93 16.26
N GLY A 266 8.84 12.16 15.78
CA GLY A 266 9.85 12.98 15.11
C GLY A 266 10.27 12.47 13.73
N ARG A 267 9.43 11.66 13.06
CA ARG A 267 9.71 11.16 11.70
C ARG A 267 9.02 12.02 10.64
N GLN A 268 9.50 11.93 9.41
CA GLN A 268 9.01 12.68 8.26
C GLN A 268 8.28 11.73 7.29
N PRO A 269 7.00 11.43 7.51
CA PRO A 269 6.23 10.60 6.58
C PRO A 269 5.92 11.37 5.30
N VAL A 270 6.10 10.70 4.16
CA VAL A 270 5.75 11.16 2.82
C VAL A 270 4.88 10.09 2.16
N PHE A 271 3.68 10.46 1.74
CA PHE A 271 2.80 9.56 1.00
C PHE A 271 2.95 9.82 -0.49
N LEU A 272 3.30 8.77 -1.23
CA LEU A 272 3.53 8.85 -2.68
C LEU A 272 2.19 9.00 -3.41
N PRO A 273 1.96 10.06 -4.19
CA PRO A 273 0.80 10.13 -5.07
C PRO A 273 0.86 8.98 -6.08
N GLY A 274 -0.22 8.18 -6.18
CA GLY A 274 -0.21 6.98 -7.01
C GLY A 274 0.77 5.89 -6.52
N GLY A 275 1.14 5.91 -5.23
CA GLY A 275 2.13 5.01 -4.65
C GLY A 275 1.77 3.53 -4.73
N GLU A 276 0.50 3.19 -4.99
CA GLU A 276 0.06 1.84 -5.30
C GLU A 276 0.65 1.29 -6.60
N PHE A 277 1.07 2.17 -7.50
CA PHE A 277 1.66 1.80 -8.79
C PHE A 277 3.19 1.85 -8.81
N ALA A 278 3.85 2.14 -7.68
CA ALA A 278 5.31 2.27 -7.64
C ALA A 278 6.03 1.02 -8.18
N GLY A 279 5.59 -0.19 -7.80
CA GLY A 279 6.15 -1.44 -8.32
C GLY A 279 5.97 -1.57 -9.84
N ALA A 280 4.78 -1.29 -10.36
CA ALA A 280 4.48 -1.36 -11.79
C ALA A 280 5.25 -0.31 -12.59
N LEU A 281 5.31 0.93 -12.09
CA LEU A 281 6.09 2.00 -12.73
C LEU A 281 7.57 1.63 -12.79
N GLY A 282 8.13 1.12 -11.70
CA GLY A 282 9.52 0.67 -11.69
C GLY A 282 9.79 -0.52 -12.62
N ALA A 283 8.86 -1.46 -12.72
CA ALA A 283 8.93 -2.56 -13.67
C ALA A 283 8.89 -2.05 -15.12
N LEU A 284 8.09 -1.02 -15.43
CA LEU A 284 8.07 -0.34 -16.71
C LEU A 284 9.45 0.28 -17.02
N LEU A 285 9.98 1.08 -16.10
CA LEU A 285 11.24 1.80 -16.30
C LEU A 285 12.45 0.87 -16.46
N ILE A 286 12.48 -0.25 -15.73
CA ILE A 286 13.61 -1.18 -15.76
C ILE A 286 13.46 -2.21 -16.87
N GLY A 287 12.30 -2.84 -17.02
CA GLY A 287 12.09 -3.97 -17.91
C GLY A 287 11.36 -3.62 -19.19
N GLY A 288 10.46 -2.64 -19.16
CA GLY A 288 9.69 -2.21 -20.31
C GLY A 288 10.47 -1.28 -21.26
N GLU A 289 11.38 -0.48 -20.72
CA GLU A 289 12.15 0.54 -21.48
C GLU A 289 13.61 0.18 -21.70
N ALA A 290 14.16 -0.75 -20.91
CA ALA A 290 15.55 -1.14 -21.00
C ALA A 290 15.85 -2.00 -22.24
N ALA A 291 15.91 -1.40 -23.41
CA ALA A 291 16.70 -1.83 -24.57
C ALA A 291 16.39 -0.96 -25.80
N ALA A 292 16.73 0.30 -25.67
CA ALA A 292 16.99 1.17 -26.82
C ALA A 292 18.47 1.60 -26.82
N SER A 293 19.34 0.69 -26.38
CA SER A 293 20.80 0.86 -26.48
C SER A 293 21.41 -0.26 -27.28
#